data_f993ed114384263debee91ebc0c9bfd7
#
_entry.id   f993ed114384263debee91ebc0c9bfd7
#
_cell.length_a   1.000
_cell.length_b   1.000
_cell.length_c   1.000
_cell.angle_alpha   90.00
_cell.angle_beta   90.00
_cell.angle_gamma   90.00
#
_symmetry.space_group_name_H-M   'P 1'
#
loop_
_entity.id
_entity.type
_entity.pdbx_description
1 polymer ?
#
loop_
_entity_poly.entity_id
_entity_poly.type
_entity_poly.pdbx_seq_one_letter_code
_entity_poly.pdbx_strand_id
1 'polypeptide(L)'
;YALSDRLSLESGVSYTRLSSDMKDGTSTNFISGSQNLDYVGIPLSLKYKALSYGAFDLYAATGILAEQCVNGKTSKDFVIEGNVKKTEQQNIHSRPLQLSANAAVGLQFKIADNIGIYAEPGLSYFFDDNSSLNTIYKEKPLNFNLNIGFRLLLSR
;
A
#
# COMPACT_ATOMS: atom_id res chain seq x y z
N TYR A 1 -0.21 -20.79 -3.98
CA TYR A 1 -0.55 -22.21 -3.93
C TYR A 1 -1.97 -22.42 -4.46
N ALA A 2 -2.14 -23.27 -5.46
CA ALA A 2 -3.46 -23.61 -6.02
C ALA A 2 -4.21 -24.55 -5.05
N LEU A 3 -5.40 -24.13 -4.63
CA LEU A 3 -6.32 -24.93 -3.80
C LEU A 3 -7.29 -25.73 -4.71
N SER A 4 -7.63 -25.18 -5.87
CA SER A 4 -8.41 -25.80 -6.93
C SER A 4 -8.09 -25.13 -8.27
N ASP A 5 -8.73 -25.57 -9.36
CA ASP A 5 -8.54 -24.99 -10.71
C ASP A 5 -8.84 -23.48 -10.77
N ARG A 6 -9.67 -22.99 -9.86
CA ARG A 6 -10.10 -21.59 -9.83
C ARG A 6 -9.70 -20.85 -8.57
N LEU A 7 -9.37 -21.56 -7.49
CA LEU A 7 -9.09 -20.97 -6.19
C LEU A 7 -7.62 -21.15 -5.83
N SER A 8 -6.95 -20.08 -5.46
CA SER A 8 -5.55 -20.10 -5.02
C SER A 8 -5.32 -19.22 -3.81
N LEU A 9 -4.39 -19.66 -2.97
CA LEU A 9 -3.85 -18.90 -1.86
C LEU A 9 -2.54 -18.26 -2.32
N GLU A 10 -2.39 -16.98 -2.05
CA GLU A 10 -1.23 -16.20 -2.42
C GLU A 10 -0.63 -15.52 -1.20
N SER A 11 0.69 -15.55 -1.11
CA SER A 11 1.46 -14.78 -0.14
C SER A 11 2.72 -14.25 -0.82
N GLY A 12 3.37 -13.28 -0.22
CA GLY A 12 4.55 -12.66 -0.79
C GLY A 12 5.16 -11.62 0.13
N VAL A 13 5.92 -10.72 -0.47
CA VAL A 13 6.47 -9.55 0.20
C VAL A 13 6.02 -8.32 -0.58
N SER A 14 5.51 -7.33 0.13
CA SER A 14 5.16 -6.02 -0.42
C SER A 14 6.10 -4.94 0.10
N TYR A 15 6.32 -3.94 -0.74
CA TYR A 15 6.99 -2.70 -0.36
C TYR A 15 6.11 -1.54 -0.79
N THR A 16 5.74 -0.71 0.17
CA THR A 16 4.87 0.44 -0.05
C THR A 16 5.59 1.71 0.38
N ARG A 17 5.65 2.70 -0.50
CA ARG A 17 6.08 4.05 -0.16
C ARG A 17 4.87 4.97 -0.10
N LEU A 18 4.65 5.54 1.06
CA LEU A 18 3.61 6.54 1.30
C LEU A 18 4.26 7.92 1.35
N SER A 19 3.83 8.81 0.45
CA SER A 19 4.23 10.22 0.46
C SER A 19 2.99 11.08 0.64
N SER A 20 3.05 12.01 1.57
CA SER A 20 1.97 12.96 1.83
C SER A 20 2.54 14.36 2.02
N ASP A 21 1.94 15.31 1.33
CA ASP A 21 2.24 16.73 1.51
C ASP A 21 1.06 17.39 2.23
N MET A 22 1.38 18.12 3.27
CA MET A 22 0.41 18.81 4.10
C MET A 22 0.66 20.32 4.01
N LYS A 23 -0.40 21.09 3.79
CA LYS A 23 -0.33 22.55 3.86
C LYS A 23 -1.53 23.06 4.65
N ASP A 24 -1.25 23.71 5.79
CA ASP A 24 -2.27 24.25 6.67
C ASP A 24 -1.97 25.71 6.98
N GLY A 25 -2.97 26.58 6.84
CA GLY A 25 -2.86 28.01 7.12
C GLY A 25 -3.36 28.91 5.98
N THR A 26 -2.98 30.17 6.07
CA THR A 26 -3.36 31.22 5.08
C THR A 26 -2.27 31.43 4.02
N SER A 27 -2.55 32.24 3.00
CA SER A 27 -1.64 32.47 1.88
C SER A 27 -0.27 33.04 2.28
N THR A 28 -0.18 33.73 3.41
CA THR A 28 1.04 34.40 3.90
C THR A 28 1.67 33.71 5.12
N ASN A 29 0.85 32.99 5.92
CA ASN A 29 1.30 32.29 7.11
C ASN A 29 0.78 30.86 7.05
N PHE A 30 1.64 29.89 6.74
CA PHE A 30 1.26 28.50 6.64
C PHE A 30 2.35 27.56 7.15
N ILE A 31 1.92 26.37 7.53
CA ILE A 31 2.81 25.25 7.83
C ILE A 31 2.75 24.34 6.61
N SER A 32 3.89 24.12 5.99
CA SER A 32 4.06 23.11 4.95
C SER A 32 4.76 21.91 5.58
N GLY A 33 4.20 20.74 5.38
CA GLY A 33 4.79 19.49 5.85
C GLY A 33 4.87 18.47 4.74
N SER A 34 5.95 17.71 4.71
CA SER A 34 6.07 16.51 3.88
C SER A 34 6.38 15.31 4.75
N GLN A 35 5.73 14.21 4.46
CA GLN A 35 5.94 12.95 5.15
C GLN A 35 6.22 11.86 4.12
N ASN A 36 7.30 11.12 4.33
CA ASN A 36 7.65 9.95 3.53
C ASN A 36 7.80 8.75 4.48
N LEU A 37 7.02 7.72 4.24
CA LEU A 37 7.01 6.49 5.02
C LEU A 37 7.22 5.31 4.10
N ASP A 38 8.15 4.44 4.46
CA ASP A 38 8.43 3.20 3.76
C ASP A 38 7.93 2.03 4.62
N TYR A 39 7.09 1.20 4.04
CA TYR A 39 6.53 0.01 4.67
C TYR A 39 7.00 -1.24 3.95
N VAL A 40 7.26 -2.27 4.72
CA VAL A 40 7.44 -3.65 4.24
C VAL A 40 6.35 -4.50 4.84
N GLY A 41 5.72 -5.33 4.02
CA GLY A 41 4.58 -6.11 4.44
C GLY A 41 4.56 -7.52 3.89
N ILE A 42 3.69 -8.33 4.51
CA ILE A 42 3.39 -9.69 4.09
C ILE A 42 1.90 -9.76 3.79
N PRO A 43 1.51 -9.86 2.51
CA PRO A 43 0.14 -10.13 2.11
C PRO A 43 -0.20 -11.61 2.26
N LEU A 44 -1.45 -11.88 2.61
CA LEU A 44 -2.08 -13.20 2.52
C LEU A 44 -3.43 -13.03 1.85
N SER A 45 -3.57 -13.53 0.65
CA SER A 45 -4.74 -13.30 -0.20
C SER A 45 -5.31 -14.59 -0.76
N LEU A 46 -6.62 -14.66 -0.81
CA LEU A 46 -7.38 -15.68 -1.52
C LEU A 46 -7.79 -15.12 -2.88
N LYS A 47 -7.45 -15.83 -3.94
CA LYS A 47 -7.70 -15.41 -5.31
C LYS A 47 -8.64 -16.40 -6.01
N TYR A 48 -9.69 -15.87 -6.61
CA TYR A 48 -10.64 -16.62 -7.41
C TYR A 48 -10.51 -16.24 -8.90
N LYS A 49 -10.10 -17.18 -9.72
CA LYS A 49 -9.96 -17.04 -11.17
C LYS A 49 -11.34 -17.13 -11.81
N ALA A 50 -11.85 -15.99 -12.29
CA ALA A 50 -13.17 -15.90 -12.90
C ALA A 50 -13.14 -16.37 -14.36
N LEU A 51 -12.17 -15.91 -15.15
CA LEU A 51 -12.02 -16.22 -16.57
C LEU A 51 -10.55 -16.44 -16.89
N SER A 52 -10.29 -17.33 -17.85
CA SER A 52 -8.97 -17.60 -18.41
C SER A 52 -9.10 -17.64 -19.93
N TYR A 53 -8.33 -16.78 -20.62
CA TYR A 53 -8.31 -16.73 -22.07
C TYR A 53 -6.87 -16.65 -22.59
N GLY A 54 -6.36 -17.78 -23.09
CA GLY A 54 -4.96 -17.89 -23.51
C GLY A 54 -4.00 -17.59 -22.36
N ALA A 55 -3.18 -16.56 -22.54
CA ALA A 55 -2.21 -16.11 -21.52
C ALA A 55 -2.80 -15.17 -20.47
N PHE A 56 -4.06 -14.74 -20.61
CA PHE A 56 -4.72 -13.81 -19.71
C PHE A 56 -5.63 -14.52 -18.71
N ASP A 57 -5.52 -14.15 -17.45
CA ASP A 57 -6.43 -14.56 -16.38
C ASP A 57 -7.08 -13.32 -15.76
N LEU A 58 -8.41 -13.29 -15.72
CA LEU A 58 -9.20 -12.33 -14.92
C LEU A 58 -9.56 -12.99 -13.60
N TYR A 59 -9.34 -12.29 -12.49
CA TYR A 59 -9.58 -12.84 -11.16
C TYR A 59 -10.09 -11.78 -10.19
N ALA A 60 -10.75 -12.24 -9.12
CA ALA A 60 -11.01 -11.46 -7.92
C ALA A 60 -10.08 -11.93 -6.80
N ALA A 61 -9.63 -11.02 -5.98
CA ALA A 61 -8.78 -11.30 -4.83
C ALA A 61 -9.33 -10.62 -3.58
N THR A 62 -9.20 -11.28 -2.45
CA THR A 62 -9.47 -10.69 -1.14
C THR A 62 -8.46 -11.24 -0.13
N GLY A 63 -8.07 -10.42 0.83
CA GLY A 63 -7.06 -10.85 1.79
C GLY A 63 -6.76 -9.82 2.86
N ILE A 64 -5.72 -10.12 3.61
CA ILE A 64 -5.16 -9.26 4.63
C ILE A 64 -3.71 -8.92 4.29
N LEU A 65 -3.27 -7.75 4.71
CA LEU A 65 -1.90 -7.30 4.57
C LEU A 65 -1.43 -6.80 5.92
N ALA A 66 -0.31 -7.33 6.39
CA ALA A 66 0.39 -6.86 7.57
C ALA A 66 1.65 -6.11 7.12
N GLU A 67 1.71 -4.82 7.41
CA GLU A 67 2.83 -3.95 7.03
C GLU A 67 3.48 -3.35 8.25
N GLN A 68 4.80 -3.19 8.20
CA GLN A 68 5.57 -2.51 9.22
C GLN A 68 6.33 -1.34 8.61
N CYS A 69 6.24 -0.17 9.24
CA CYS A 69 7.03 0.99 8.85
C CYS A 69 8.51 0.72 9.18
N VAL A 70 9.34 0.68 8.15
CA VAL A 70 10.79 0.41 8.29
C VAL A 70 11.62 1.69 8.25
N ASN A 71 11.09 2.74 7.61
CA ASN A 71 11.74 4.04 7.53
C ASN A 71 10.68 5.14 7.45
N GLY A 72 10.85 6.21 8.22
CA GLY A 72 9.94 7.33 8.20
C GLY A 72 10.67 8.65 8.40
N LYS A 73 10.37 9.63 7.54
CA LYS A 73 10.86 11.00 7.64
C LYS A 73 9.69 11.96 7.53
N THR A 74 9.60 12.87 8.48
CA THR A 74 8.65 13.98 8.46
C THR A 74 9.43 15.28 8.50
N SER A 75 9.14 16.19 7.59
CA SER A 75 9.67 17.57 7.58
C SER A 75 8.50 18.53 7.71
N LYS A 76 8.66 19.53 8.57
CA LYS A 76 7.68 20.62 8.75
C LYS A 76 8.40 21.95 8.61
N ASP A 77 7.93 22.77 7.70
CA ASP A 77 8.41 24.13 7.45
C ASP A 77 7.36 25.12 7.93
N PHE A 78 7.76 26.00 8.84
CA PHE A 78 6.94 27.09 9.33
C PHE A 78 7.23 28.32 8.49
N VAL A 79 6.27 28.75 7.69
CA VAL A 79 6.38 29.95 6.85
C VAL A 79 5.58 31.06 7.46
N ILE A 80 6.26 32.19 7.76
CA ILE A 80 5.66 33.43 8.28
C ILE A 80 6.06 34.55 7.33
N GLU A 81 5.09 35.34 6.86
CA GLU A 81 5.30 36.44 5.91
C GLU A 81 6.07 36.04 4.65
N GLY A 82 5.81 34.81 4.12
CA GLY A 82 6.45 34.29 2.94
C GLY A 82 7.91 33.80 3.11
N ASN A 83 8.44 33.84 4.34
CA ASN A 83 9.79 33.33 4.64
C ASN A 83 9.73 32.11 5.54
N VAL A 84 10.58 31.11 5.26
CA VAL A 84 10.74 29.93 6.13
C VAL A 84 11.47 30.37 7.38
N LYS A 85 10.78 30.36 8.53
CA LYS A 85 11.32 30.75 9.85
C LYS A 85 11.93 29.57 10.62
N LYS A 86 11.40 28.36 10.40
CA LYS A 86 11.84 27.16 11.11
C LYS A 86 11.54 25.92 10.28
N THR A 87 12.53 25.05 10.17
CA THR A 87 12.38 23.69 9.61
C THR A 87 12.58 22.68 10.73
N GLU A 88 11.59 21.84 10.97
CA GLU A 88 11.68 20.72 11.90
C GLU A 88 11.70 19.42 11.10
N GLN A 89 12.72 18.60 11.31
CA GLN A 89 12.82 17.27 10.74
C GLN A 89 12.75 16.23 11.86
N GLN A 90 11.88 15.27 11.72
CA GLN A 90 11.72 14.19 12.66
C GLN A 90 11.86 12.85 11.95
N ASN A 91 12.79 12.03 12.43
CA ASN A 91 12.88 10.63 12.01
C ASN A 91 11.91 9.80 12.86
N ILE A 92 11.05 9.05 12.21
CA ILE A 92 10.08 8.19 12.88
C ILE A 92 10.76 6.86 13.16
N HIS A 93 11.01 6.60 14.44
CA HIS A 93 11.61 5.34 14.91
C HIS A 93 10.55 4.34 15.41
N SER A 94 9.30 4.77 15.49
CA SER A 94 8.19 3.86 15.82
C SER A 94 7.94 2.92 14.65
N ARG A 95 7.78 1.64 14.94
CA ARG A 95 7.48 0.58 13.96
C ARG A 95 6.10 -0.01 14.24
N PRO A 96 5.01 0.76 14.09
CA PRO A 96 3.68 0.23 14.28
C PRO A 96 3.41 -0.83 13.21
N LEU A 97 2.80 -1.92 13.62
CA LEU A 97 2.28 -2.93 12.70
C LEU A 97 0.94 -2.44 12.17
N GLN A 98 0.88 -2.15 10.89
CA GLN A 98 -0.35 -1.75 10.22
C GLN A 98 -1.02 -2.97 9.60
N LEU A 99 -2.27 -3.20 9.96
CA LEU A 99 -3.10 -4.25 9.37
C LEU A 99 -4.12 -3.63 8.43
N SER A 100 -4.33 -4.27 7.29
CA SER A 100 -5.40 -3.92 6.36
C SER A 100 -6.09 -5.14 5.78
N ALA A 101 -7.36 -4.98 5.42
CA ALA A 101 -8.12 -5.92 4.61
C ALA A 101 -8.25 -5.35 3.19
N ASN A 102 -8.12 -6.20 2.19
CA ASN A 102 -8.13 -5.79 0.79
C ASN A 102 -9.14 -6.60 -0.01
N ALA A 103 -9.74 -5.96 -1.01
CA ALA A 103 -10.54 -6.60 -2.06
C ALA A 103 -10.18 -5.97 -3.40
N ALA A 104 -9.94 -6.78 -4.41
CA ALA A 104 -9.47 -6.33 -5.71
C ALA A 104 -10.00 -7.20 -6.83
N VAL A 105 -9.99 -6.64 -8.03
CA VAL A 105 -10.15 -7.37 -9.29
C VAL A 105 -8.86 -7.19 -10.07
N GLY A 106 -8.33 -8.27 -10.62
CA GLY A 106 -7.04 -8.21 -11.29
C GLY A 106 -7.02 -8.89 -12.63
N LEU A 107 -6.11 -8.41 -13.46
CA LEU A 107 -5.74 -9.02 -14.72
C LEU A 107 -4.30 -9.50 -14.63
N GLN A 108 -4.07 -10.76 -14.96
CA GLN A 108 -2.75 -11.36 -15.01
C GLN A 108 -2.43 -11.82 -16.42
N PHE A 109 -1.24 -11.52 -16.88
CA PHE A 109 -0.69 -12.01 -18.13
C PHE A 109 0.46 -12.97 -17.83
N LYS A 110 0.38 -14.21 -18.31
CA LYS A 110 1.43 -15.21 -18.18
C LYS A 110 2.52 -14.96 -19.22
N ILE A 111 3.73 -14.66 -18.76
CA ILE A 111 4.91 -14.47 -19.61
C ILE A 111 5.58 -15.81 -19.87
N ALA A 112 5.58 -16.69 -18.87
CA ALA A 112 6.10 -18.05 -18.92
C ALA A 112 5.19 -18.96 -18.07
N ASP A 113 5.44 -20.25 -18.09
CA ASP A 113 4.63 -21.26 -17.39
C ASP A 113 4.50 -20.98 -15.88
N ASN A 114 5.54 -20.38 -15.30
CA ASN A 114 5.61 -20.12 -13.86
C ASN A 114 5.76 -18.63 -13.51
N ILE A 115 5.72 -17.71 -14.48
CA ILE A 115 5.87 -16.28 -14.26
C ILE A 115 4.73 -15.52 -14.94
N GLY A 116 4.09 -14.64 -14.19
CA GLY A 116 3.09 -13.70 -14.68
C GLY A 116 3.35 -12.28 -14.21
N ILE A 117 2.91 -11.32 -15.02
CA ILE A 117 2.73 -9.92 -14.58
C ILE A 117 1.25 -9.70 -14.29
N TYR A 118 0.97 -8.83 -13.37
CA TYR A 118 -0.41 -8.51 -13.02
C TYR A 118 -0.63 -7.03 -12.76
N ALA A 119 -1.87 -6.60 -12.98
CA ALA A 119 -2.40 -5.32 -12.55
C ALA A 119 -3.70 -5.57 -11.78
N GLU A 120 -3.82 -4.97 -10.60
CA GLU A 120 -4.85 -5.29 -9.62
C GLU A 120 -5.36 -4.00 -8.96
N PRO A 121 -6.33 -3.30 -9.59
CA PRO A 121 -7.08 -2.26 -8.93
C PRO A 121 -7.91 -2.84 -7.80
N GLY A 122 -7.94 -2.14 -6.66
CA GLY A 122 -8.61 -2.62 -5.48
C GLY A 122 -8.91 -1.54 -4.45
N LEU A 123 -9.52 -2.00 -3.37
CA LEU A 123 -9.84 -1.22 -2.19
C LEU A 123 -9.14 -1.86 -1.00
N SER A 124 -8.53 -1.04 -0.17
CA SER A 124 -7.93 -1.46 1.11
C SER A 124 -8.58 -0.70 2.25
N TYR A 125 -8.94 -1.43 3.29
CA TYR A 125 -9.40 -0.88 4.55
C TYR A 125 -8.31 -1.09 5.60
N PHE A 126 -7.76 0.00 6.12
CA PHE A 126 -6.72 0.00 7.13
C PHE A 126 -7.32 0.06 8.53
N PHE A 127 -6.91 -0.89 9.37
CA PHE A 127 -7.32 -0.90 10.78
C PHE A 127 -6.46 0.08 11.57
N ASP A 128 -7.05 0.68 12.61
CA ASP A 128 -6.29 1.56 13.50
C ASP A 128 -5.25 0.75 14.29
N ASP A 129 -4.01 1.18 14.22
CA ASP A 129 -2.85 0.54 14.86
C ASP A 129 -2.57 1.08 16.27
N ASN A 130 -3.44 1.99 16.80
CA ASN A 130 -3.27 2.68 18.09
C ASN A 130 -1.91 3.39 18.24
N SER A 131 -1.18 3.63 17.16
CA SER A 131 0.07 4.39 17.21
C SER A 131 -0.20 5.89 17.35
N SER A 132 0.76 6.63 17.86
CA SER A 132 0.71 8.10 17.91
C SER A 132 1.01 8.77 16.56
N LEU A 133 1.27 7.98 15.51
CA LEU A 133 1.53 8.49 14.16
C LEU A 133 0.21 8.82 13.48
N ASN A 134 0.04 10.08 13.09
CA ASN A 134 -1.01 10.48 12.16
C ASN A 134 -0.55 10.18 10.74
N THR A 135 -1.19 9.20 10.13
CA THR A 135 -0.97 8.83 8.72
C THR A 135 -2.26 9.01 7.95
N ILE A 136 -2.16 9.08 6.61
CA ILE A 136 -3.34 9.13 5.74
C ILE A 136 -4.24 7.90 5.91
N TYR A 137 -3.69 6.77 6.35
CA TYR A 137 -4.42 5.55 6.65
C TYR A 137 -5.38 5.69 7.83
N LYS A 138 -5.05 6.52 8.83
CA LYS A 138 -5.94 6.83 9.96
C LYS A 138 -7.01 7.85 9.60
N GLU A 139 -6.68 8.84 8.78
CA GLU A 139 -7.63 9.87 8.35
C GLU A 139 -8.64 9.32 7.34
N LYS A 140 -8.16 8.43 6.44
CA LYS A 140 -8.98 7.79 5.41
C LYS A 140 -8.71 6.29 5.41
N PRO A 141 -9.40 5.52 6.25
CA PRO A 141 -9.14 4.09 6.39
C PRO A 141 -9.48 3.29 5.12
N LEU A 142 -10.40 3.79 4.29
CA LEU A 142 -10.72 3.20 3.00
C LEU A 142 -9.93 3.90 1.89
N ASN A 143 -9.07 3.17 1.21
CA ASN A 143 -8.23 3.66 0.14
C ASN A 143 -8.42 2.85 -1.14
N PHE A 144 -8.44 3.55 -2.27
CA PHE A 144 -8.30 2.94 -3.58
C PHE A 144 -6.82 2.76 -3.89
N ASN A 145 -6.45 1.60 -4.37
CA ASN A 145 -5.08 1.27 -4.76
C ASN A 145 -5.01 0.58 -6.11
N LEU A 146 -3.83 0.58 -6.69
CA LEU A 146 -3.48 -0.17 -7.89
C LEU A 146 -2.17 -0.91 -7.62
N ASN A 147 -2.23 -2.23 -7.55
CA ASN A 147 -1.06 -3.08 -7.40
C ASN A 147 -0.60 -3.56 -8.79
N ILE A 148 0.68 -3.43 -9.06
CA ILE A 148 1.32 -3.94 -10.28
C ILE A 148 2.56 -4.71 -9.85
N GLY A 149 2.77 -5.89 -10.42
CA GLY A 149 3.93 -6.68 -10.04
C GLY A 149 4.12 -7.96 -10.82
N PHE A 150 5.10 -8.72 -10.39
CA PHE A 150 5.38 -10.06 -10.88
C PHE A 150 4.86 -11.09 -9.90
N ARG A 151 4.42 -12.22 -10.44
CA ARG A 151 3.88 -13.33 -9.66
C ARG A 151 4.53 -14.62 -10.09
N LEU A 152 5.02 -15.39 -9.14
CA LEU A 152 5.47 -16.75 -9.36
C LEU A 152 4.29 -17.71 -9.18
N LEU A 153 4.02 -18.49 -10.21
CA LEU A 153 2.96 -19.48 -10.24
C LEU A 153 3.54 -20.83 -9.84
N LEU A 154 3.27 -21.23 -8.60
CA LEU A 154 3.67 -22.54 -8.09
C LEU A 154 2.55 -23.51 -8.46
N SER A 155 2.72 -24.23 -9.57
CA SER A 155 1.83 -25.34 -9.89
C SER A 155 2.20 -26.57 -9.08
N ARG A 156 1.19 -27.36 -8.73
CA ARG A 156 1.36 -28.68 -8.12
C ARG A 156 1.50 -29.70 -9.21
#